data_933b5db6ce0c67b890641e9a7ef69987
#
_entry.id   933b5db6ce0c67b890641e9a7ef69987
#
_cell.length_a   1.000
_cell.length_b   1.000
_cell.length_c   1.000
_cell.angle_alpha   90.00
_cell.angle_beta   90.00
_cell.angle_gamma   90.00
#
_symmetry.space_group_name_H-M   'P 1'
#
loop_
_entity.id
_entity.type
_entity.pdbx_description
1 polymer ?
#
loop_
_entity_poly.entity_id
_entity_poly.type
_entity_poly.pdbx_seq_one_letter_code
_entity_poly.pdbx_strand_id
1 'polypeptide(L)'
;MWIKFIIYPLGMFILWQIIFIITQLSLTYLNMPQVLVAILSLIINCGMQILIGYKIPQSAPKYKFVASATYIILFTFLLAIYSTTILLEGLKVAPQAIWLGHLFFHLVGMALYFANNTDEFCWENLLK
;
A
#
# COMPACT_ATOMS: atom_id res chain seq x y z
N MET A 1 15.23 1.10 15.90
CA MET A 1 14.34 0.03 15.39
C MET A 1 13.03 0.60 14.85
N TRP A 2 12.27 1.41 15.61
CA TRP A 2 11.01 2.04 15.17
C TRP A 2 11.17 2.96 13.96
N ILE A 3 12.29 3.63 13.81
CA ILE A 3 12.58 4.50 12.67
C ILE A 3 12.53 3.71 11.35
N LYS A 4 13.09 2.50 11.32
CA LYS A 4 13.03 1.63 10.13
C LYS A 4 11.59 1.23 9.80
N PHE A 5 10.78 0.97 10.83
CA PHE A 5 9.37 0.63 10.68
C PHE A 5 8.56 1.76 10.02
N ILE A 6 8.88 3.01 10.34
CA ILE A 6 8.20 4.18 9.76
C ILE A 6 8.73 4.50 8.36
N ILE A 7 10.06 4.53 8.21
CA ILE A 7 10.71 5.00 6.96
C ILE A 7 10.59 3.97 5.85
N TYR A 8 10.65 2.67 6.15
CA TYR A 8 10.71 1.63 5.13
C TYR A 8 9.45 1.59 4.23
N PRO A 9 8.21 1.59 4.76
CA PRO A 9 7.02 1.65 3.92
C PRO A 9 6.89 2.96 3.14
N LEU A 10 7.33 4.09 3.73
CA LEU A 10 7.36 5.38 3.02
C LEU A 10 8.33 5.34 1.85
N GLY A 11 9.52 4.77 2.05
CA GLY A 11 10.49 4.57 0.99
C GLY A 11 9.97 3.68 -0.13
N MET A 12 9.31 2.58 0.22
CA MET A 12 8.64 1.71 -0.75
C MET A 12 7.52 2.43 -1.51
N PHE A 13 6.77 3.28 -0.83
CA PHE A 13 5.72 4.08 -1.47
C PHE A 13 6.31 5.07 -2.48
N ILE A 14 7.37 5.78 -2.12
CA ILE A 14 8.06 6.72 -3.03
C ILE A 14 8.61 5.96 -4.24
N LEU A 15 9.27 4.83 -4.02
CA LEU A 15 9.78 3.98 -5.10
C LEU A 15 8.66 3.51 -6.02
N TRP A 16 7.53 3.12 -5.46
CA TRP A 16 6.36 2.74 -6.23
C TRP A 16 5.83 3.90 -7.07
N GLN A 17 5.74 5.12 -6.55
CA GLN A 17 5.31 6.29 -7.31
C GLN A 17 6.22 6.52 -8.52
N ILE A 18 7.53 6.39 -8.34
CA ILE A 18 8.50 6.53 -9.43
C ILE A 18 8.27 5.45 -10.50
N ILE A 19 8.13 4.19 -10.10
CA ILE A 19 7.87 3.07 -11.02
C ILE A 19 6.55 3.30 -11.75
N PHE A 20 5.51 3.74 -11.04
CA PHE A 20 4.20 4.01 -11.63
C PHE A 20 4.28 5.10 -12.70
N ILE A 21 4.94 6.22 -12.41
CA ILE A 21 5.13 7.33 -13.36
C ILE A 21 5.90 6.86 -14.59
N ILE A 22 7.01 6.13 -14.41
CA ILE A 22 7.82 5.60 -15.53
C ILE A 22 6.99 4.66 -16.38
N THR A 23 6.20 3.78 -15.76
CA THR A 23 5.32 2.84 -16.48
C THR A 23 4.27 3.60 -17.29
N GLN A 24 3.61 4.60 -16.71
CA GLN A 24 2.62 5.41 -17.41
C GLN A 24 3.22 6.13 -18.63
N LEU A 25 4.37 6.76 -18.45
CA LEU A 25 5.07 7.45 -19.54
C LEU A 25 5.47 6.47 -20.66
N SER A 26 5.99 5.29 -20.30
CA SER A 26 6.39 4.26 -21.27
C SER A 26 5.19 3.74 -22.06
N LEU A 27 4.08 3.43 -21.40
CA LEU A 27 2.86 2.94 -22.05
C LEU A 27 2.24 4.01 -22.97
N THR A 28 2.29 5.27 -22.56
CA THR A 28 1.83 6.39 -23.38
C THR A 28 2.72 6.57 -24.62
N TYR A 29 4.04 6.46 -24.45
CA TYR A 29 4.99 6.55 -25.56
C TYR A 29 4.78 5.42 -26.59
N LEU A 30 4.42 4.23 -26.14
CA LEU A 30 4.13 3.09 -27.01
C LEU A 30 2.74 3.16 -27.69
N ASN A 31 1.99 4.25 -27.51
CA ASN A 31 0.64 4.44 -28.05
C ASN A 31 -0.32 3.28 -27.73
N MET A 32 -0.21 2.71 -26.54
CA MET A 32 -1.09 1.62 -26.12
C MET A 32 -2.53 2.10 -25.92
N PRO A 33 -3.54 1.25 -26.20
CA PRO A 33 -4.94 1.59 -25.93
C PRO A 33 -5.15 1.99 -24.47
N GLN A 34 -5.88 3.09 -24.23
CA GLN A 34 -6.11 3.64 -22.88
C GLN A 34 -6.69 2.62 -21.91
N VAL A 35 -7.57 1.74 -22.38
CA VAL A 35 -8.16 0.68 -21.55
C VAL A 35 -7.09 -0.29 -21.06
N LEU A 36 -6.16 -0.67 -21.91
CA LEU A 36 -5.07 -1.58 -21.54
C LEU A 36 -4.10 -0.91 -20.55
N VAL A 37 -3.79 0.38 -20.75
CA VAL A 37 -3.00 1.18 -19.82
C VAL A 37 -3.68 1.24 -18.45
N ALA A 38 -4.98 1.47 -18.40
CA ALA A 38 -5.75 1.52 -17.15
C ALA A 38 -5.73 0.17 -16.41
N ILE A 39 -5.93 -0.95 -17.13
CA ILE A 39 -5.90 -2.29 -16.53
C ILE A 39 -4.51 -2.62 -15.97
N LEU A 40 -3.45 -2.40 -16.73
CA LEU A 40 -2.08 -2.65 -16.28
C LEU A 40 -1.72 -1.79 -15.07
N SER A 41 -2.10 -0.52 -15.09
CA SER A 41 -1.88 0.40 -13.98
C SER A 41 -2.60 -0.05 -12.71
N LEU A 42 -3.83 -0.54 -12.84
CA LEU A 42 -4.60 -1.07 -11.72
C LEU A 42 -3.93 -2.31 -11.12
N ILE A 43 -3.50 -3.26 -11.94
CA ILE A 43 -2.82 -4.48 -11.51
C ILE A 43 -1.52 -4.13 -10.76
N ILE A 44 -0.70 -3.26 -11.33
CA ILE A 44 0.56 -2.81 -10.71
C ILE A 44 0.27 -2.12 -9.37
N ASN A 45 -0.72 -1.23 -9.34
CA ASN A 45 -1.10 -0.51 -8.13
C ASN A 45 -1.54 -1.47 -7.01
N CYS A 46 -2.45 -2.38 -7.30
CA CYS A 46 -2.94 -3.36 -6.32
C CYS A 46 -1.80 -4.26 -5.82
N GLY A 47 -0.96 -4.76 -6.72
CA GLY A 47 0.18 -5.61 -6.37
C GLY A 47 1.18 -4.90 -5.45
N MET A 48 1.51 -3.65 -5.73
CA MET A 48 2.41 -2.87 -4.90
C MET A 48 1.83 -2.56 -3.52
N GLN A 49 0.53 -2.29 -3.43
CA GLN A 49 -0.12 -2.07 -2.14
C GLN A 49 -0.15 -3.33 -1.27
N ILE A 50 -0.40 -4.50 -1.87
CA ILE A 50 -0.28 -5.78 -1.17
C ILE A 50 1.15 -6.00 -0.67
N LEU A 51 2.14 -5.70 -1.50
CA LEU A 51 3.55 -5.84 -1.14
C LEU A 51 3.94 -4.91 0.03
N ILE A 52 3.50 -3.65 0.00
CA ILE A 52 3.72 -2.70 1.10
C ILE A 52 3.06 -3.23 2.38
N GLY A 53 1.80 -3.66 2.30
CA GLY A 53 1.07 -4.24 3.43
C GLY A 53 1.76 -5.47 4.03
N TYR A 54 2.36 -6.31 3.20
CA TYR A 54 3.17 -7.46 3.63
C TYR A 54 4.45 -7.04 4.35
N LYS A 55 5.11 -5.98 3.89
CA LYS A 55 6.38 -5.51 4.43
C LYS A 55 6.25 -4.71 5.73
N ILE A 56 5.11 -4.12 6.01
CA ILE A 56 4.87 -3.36 7.24
C ILE A 56 5.09 -4.24 8.49
N PRO A 57 4.40 -5.39 8.69
CA PRO A 57 4.65 -6.22 9.86
C PRO A 57 6.05 -6.82 9.89
N GLN A 58 6.65 -7.09 8.74
CA GLN A 58 8.03 -7.58 8.67
C GLN A 58 9.03 -6.58 9.27
N SER A 59 8.79 -5.29 9.13
CA SER A 59 9.66 -4.22 9.63
C SER A 59 9.36 -3.81 11.08
N ALA A 60 8.23 -4.23 11.64
CA ALA A 60 7.84 -3.90 13.01
C ALA A 60 8.74 -4.62 14.04
N PRO A 61 9.36 -3.90 14.99
CA PRO A 61 10.28 -4.51 15.96
C PRO A 61 9.58 -5.28 17.07
N LYS A 62 8.39 -4.83 17.47
CA LYS A 62 7.53 -5.43 18.51
C LYS A 62 6.08 -5.15 18.22
N TYR A 63 5.17 -5.89 18.87
CA TYR A 63 3.72 -5.72 18.72
C TYR A 63 3.28 -5.71 17.25
N LYS A 64 3.83 -6.63 16.46
CA LYS A 64 3.75 -6.64 15.00
C LYS A 64 2.34 -6.44 14.46
N PHE A 65 1.36 -7.12 15.06
CA PHE A 65 -0.03 -7.00 14.62
C PHE A 65 -0.61 -5.60 14.90
N VAL A 66 -0.57 -5.17 16.16
CA VAL A 66 -1.16 -3.88 16.60
C VAL A 66 -0.46 -2.70 15.93
N ALA A 67 0.89 -2.73 15.93
CA ALA A 67 1.68 -1.68 15.28
C ALA A 67 1.39 -1.60 13.78
N SER A 68 1.30 -2.75 13.10
CA SER A 68 1.03 -2.80 11.66
C SER A 68 -0.38 -2.35 11.32
N ALA A 69 -1.39 -2.79 12.09
CA ALA A 69 -2.77 -2.37 11.89
C ALA A 69 -2.92 -0.85 12.06
N THR A 70 -2.35 -0.30 13.14
CA THR A 70 -2.38 1.15 13.39
C THR A 70 -1.66 1.91 12.27
N TYR A 71 -0.47 1.44 11.87
CA TYR A 71 0.29 2.07 10.80
C TYR A 71 -0.49 2.05 9.47
N ILE A 72 -1.08 0.91 9.10
CA ILE A 72 -1.85 0.76 7.86
C ILE A 72 -3.04 1.73 7.85
N ILE A 73 -3.79 1.83 8.94
CA ILE A 73 -4.93 2.74 9.04
C ILE A 73 -4.48 4.20 8.85
N LEU A 74 -3.45 4.64 9.57
CA LEU A 74 -2.93 6.01 9.46
C LEU A 74 -2.32 6.27 8.09
N PHE A 75 -1.54 5.33 7.57
CA PHE A 75 -0.88 5.47 6.27
C PHE A 75 -1.89 5.53 5.12
N THR A 76 -2.90 4.66 5.11
CA THR A 76 -3.94 4.69 4.08
C THR A 76 -4.80 5.94 4.16
N PHE A 77 -5.04 6.47 5.36
CA PHE A 77 -5.75 7.73 5.54
C PHE A 77 -4.95 8.91 4.95
N LEU A 78 -3.64 8.98 5.22
CA LEU A 78 -2.76 9.99 4.63
C LEU A 78 -2.68 9.86 3.10
N LEU A 79 -2.62 8.63 2.58
CA LEU A 79 -2.65 8.40 1.13
C LEU A 79 -3.95 8.85 0.50
N ALA A 80 -5.08 8.64 1.16
CA ALA A 80 -6.37 9.10 0.65
C ALA A 80 -6.42 10.63 0.57
N ILE A 81 -5.94 11.34 1.59
CA ILE A 81 -5.84 12.81 1.57
C ILE A 81 -4.91 13.25 0.43
N TYR A 82 -3.74 12.64 0.30
CA TYR A 82 -2.80 12.94 -0.78
C TYR A 82 -3.42 12.73 -2.16
N SER A 83 -4.09 11.60 -2.37
CA SER A 83 -4.73 11.26 -3.64
C SER A 83 -5.85 12.23 -4.00
N THR A 84 -6.64 12.67 -3.01
CA THR A 84 -7.72 13.64 -3.25
C THR A 84 -7.21 15.03 -3.60
N THR A 85 -6.05 15.44 -3.06
CA THR A 85 -5.51 16.77 -3.33
C THR A 85 -4.77 16.87 -4.67
N ILE A 86 -4.17 15.77 -5.15
CA ILE A 86 -3.30 15.80 -6.34
C ILE A 86 -3.95 15.19 -7.59
N LEU A 87 -4.76 14.15 -7.44
CA LEU A 87 -5.25 13.36 -8.57
C LEU A 87 -6.68 13.69 -9.01
N LEU A 88 -7.44 14.47 -8.26
CA LEU A 88 -8.89 14.52 -8.41
C LEU A 88 -9.48 15.79 -9.04
N GLU A 89 -8.67 16.66 -9.61
CA GLU A 89 -9.26 17.72 -10.45
C GLU A 89 -9.97 17.18 -11.70
N GLY A 90 -9.79 15.90 -12.03
CA GLY A 90 -10.40 15.27 -13.21
C GLY A 90 -11.22 14.00 -12.97
N LEU A 91 -11.11 13.33 -11.85
CA LEU A 91 -11.80 12.06 -11.56
C LEU A 91 -12.72 12.20 -10.35
N LYS A 92 -14.03 12.15 -10.60
CA LYS A 92 -15.07 12.19 -9.55
C LYS A 92 -15.13 10.88 -8.75
N VAL A 93 -14.01 10.48 -8.11
CA VAL A 93 -13.98 9.31 -7.22
C VAL A 93 -14.11 9.78 -5.79
N ALA A 94 -15.05 9.18 -5.05
CA ALA A 94 -15.25 9.52 -3.64
C ALA A 94 -13.98 9.22 -2.82
N PRO A 95 -13.50 10.14 -1.97
CA PRO A 95 -12.33 9.92 -1.11
C PRO A 95 -12.41 8.66 -0.27
N GLN A 96 -13.62 8.30 0.17
CA GLN A 96 -13.88 7.07 0.93
C GLN A 96 -13.58 5.80 0.14
N ALA A 97 -13.91 5.79 -1.16
CA ALA A 97 -13.62 4.64 -2.03
C ALA A 97 -12.12 4.43 -2.22
N ILE A 98 -11.35 5.53 -2.35
CA ILE A 98 -9.90 5.48 -2.45
C ILE A 98 -9.29 4.94 -1.15
N TRP A 99 -9.70 5.48 -0.01
CA TRP A 99 -9.21 5.03 1.30
C TRP A 99 -9.54 3.56 1.56
N LEU A 100 -10.78 3.13 1.31
CA LEU A 100 -11.19 1.74 1.49
C LEU A 100 -10.42 0.78 0.57
N GLY A 101 -10.16 1.19 -0.67
CA GLY A 101 -9.38 0.40 -1.61
C GLY A 101 -7.94 0.21 -1.13
N HIS A 102 -7.27 1.28 -0.74
CA HIS A 102 -5.92 1.22 -0.18
C HIS A 102 -5.88 0.39 1.09
N LEU A 103 -6.81 0.63 2.02
CA LEU A 103 -6.93 -0.13 3.26
C LEU A 103 -7.09 -1.62 2.98
N PHE A 104 -7.98 -2.00 2.07
CA PHE A 104 -8.24 -3.39 1.73
C PHE A 104 -6.96 -4.10 1.24
N PHE A 105 -6.27 -3.54 0.25
CA PHE A 105 -5.07 -4.18 -0.31
C PHE A 105 -3.90 -4.23 0.69
N HIS A 106 -3.72 -3.23 1.53
CA HIS A 106 -2.73 -3.28 2.60
C HIS A 106 -3.07 -4.35 3.65
N LEU A 107 -4.34 -4.49 4.02
CA LEU A 107 -4.79 -5.54 4.95
C LEU A 107 -4.61 -6.94 4.35
N VAL A 108 -4.86 -7.12 3.05
CA VAL A 108 -4.57 -8.38 2.35
C VAL A 108 -3.08 -8.71 2.45
N GLY A 109 -2.21 -7.74 2.21
CA GLY A 109 -0.76 -7.92 2.35
C GLY A 109 -0.36 -8.29 3.78
N MET A 110 -0.91 -7.62 4.78
CA MET A 110 -0.69 -7.94 6.19
C MET A 110 -1.17 -9.35 6.55
N ALA A 111 -2.35 -9.74 6.07
CA ALA A 111 -2.90 -11.08 6.29
C ALA A 111 -2.00 -12.16 5.66
N LEU A 112 -1.48 -11.93 4.45
CA LEU A 112 -0.53 -12.84 3.81
C LEU A 112 0.77 -12.98 4.61
N TYR A 113 1.26 -11.89 5.20
CA TYR A 113 2.43 -11.97 6.07
C TYR A 113 2.18 -12.90 7.27
N PHE A 114 1.09 -12.70 8.00
CA PHE A 114 0.77 -13.53 9.17
C PHE A 114 0.37 -14.96 8.80
N ALA A 115 -0.21 -15.19 7.62
CA ALA A 115 -0.47 -16.54 7.12
C ALA A 115 0.83 -17.31 6.86
N ASN A 116 1.88 -16.62 6.40
CA ASN A 116 3.20 -17.21 6.18
C ASN A 116 4.04 -17.31 7.46
N ASN A 117 3.69 -16.56 8.51
CA ASN A 117 4.40 -16.50 9.79
C ASN A 117 3.40 -16.74 10.94
N THR A 118 2.78 -17.92 10.93
CA THR A 118 1.72 -18.28 11.90
C THR A 118 2.16 -18.22 13.35
N ASP A 119 3.46 -18.48 13.62
CA ASP A 119 4.04 -18.42 14.96
C ASP A 119 3.99 -17.01 15.55
N GLU A 120 3.98 -15.98 14.71
CA GLU A 120 3.88 -14.58 15.12
C GLU A 120 2.44 -14.12 15.37
N PHE A 121 1.45 -14.92 14.95
CA PHE A 121 0.01 -14.64 15.15
C PHE A 121 -0.58 -15.29 16.40
N CYS A 122 0.21 -15.99 17.22
CA CYS A 122 -0.25 -16.51 18.49
C CYS A 122 -0.65 -15.38 19.45
N TRP A 123 -1.77 -15.57 20.19
CA TRP A 123 -2.30 -14.59 21.14
C TRP A 123 -1.24 -14.07 22.13
N GLU A 124 -0.31 -14.93 22.53
CA GLU A 124 0.80 -14.57 23.41
C GLU A 124 1.78 -13.60 22.77
N ASN A 125 1.89 -13.59 21.45
CA ASN A 125 2.82 -12.76 20.70
C ASN A 125 2.17 -11.50 20.11
N LEU A 126 0.84 -11.44 20.03
CA LEU A 126 0.12 -10.28 19.51
C LEU A 126 0.30 -9.03 20.38
N LEU A 127 0.49 -9.22 21.68
CA LEU A 127 0.64 -8.16 22.68
C LEU A 127 2.07 -8.03 23.22
N LYS A 128 3.00 -8.78 22.71
CA LYS A 128 4.42 -8.69 22.98
C LYS A 128 5.13 -8.18 21.73
#